data_2c61f1646c8f25e5b3ded86beaccd372
#
_entry.id   2c61f1646c8f25e5b3ded86beaccd372
#
_cell.length_a   1.000
_cell.length_b   1.000
_cell.length_c   1.000
_cell.angle_alpha   90.00
_cell.angle_beta   90.00
_cell.angle_gamma   90.00
#
_symmetry.space_group_name_H-M   'P 1'
#
loop_
_entity.id
_entity.type
_entity.pdbx_description
1 polymer ?
#
loop_
_entity_poly.entity_id
_entity_poly.type
_entity_poly.pdbx_seq_one_letter_code
_entity_poly.pdbx_strand_id
1 'polypeptide(L)'
;LTELGIEGVTVSEVRGFGRQKGRTEIYKGAEYVVDFLPKVKIETIIADQLVEPALEAIQKAAVTGKIGDGKVFVLPVDTALRI
;
A
#
# COMPACT_ATOMS: atom_id res chain seq x y z
N LEU A 1 -11.88 3.23 7.80
CA LEU A 1 -11.99 4.47 7.03
C LEU A 1 -13.41 4.96 6.90
N THR A 2 -14.39 4.06 6.99
CA THR A 2 -15.77 4.50 6.87
C THR A 2 -16.16 5.44 8.01
N GLU A 3 -15.53 5.29 9.14
CA GLU A 3 -15.84 6.16 10.26
C GLU A 3 -15.44 7.58 9.98
N LEU A 4 -14.56 7.80 9.04
CA LEU A 4 -14.13 9.12 8.69
C LEU A 4 -14.93 9.70 7.53
N GLY A 5 -15.88 8.95 7.03
CA GLY A 5 -16.67 9.42 5.90
C GLY A 5 -16.05 9.13 4.56
N ILE A 6 -15.02 8.29 4.53
CA ILE A 6 -14.41 7.93 3.27
C ILE A 6 -15.23 6.80 2.68
N GLU A 7 -15.85 7.08 1.55
CA GLU A 7 -16.76 6.11 0.97
C GLU A 7 -16.26 5.39 -0.25
N GLY A 8 -15.32 5.97 -0.95
CA GLY A 8 -14.85 5.37 -2.18
C GLY A 8 -13.44 4.83 -2.05
N VAL A 9 -13.28 3.56 -2.29
CA VAL A 9 -11.99 2.92 -2.20
C VAL A 9 -11.86 1.94 -3.35
N THR A 10 -10.71 1.93 -3.98
CA THR A 10 -10.44 0.96 -5.03
C THR A 10 -9.42 -0.03 -4.51
N VAL A 11 -9.70 -1.30 -4.66
CA VAL A 11 -8.82 -2.34 -4.18
C VAL A 11 -8.33 -3.15 -5.36
N SER A 12 -7.04 -3.36 -5.43
CA SER A 12 -6.44 -4.14 -6.49
C SER A 12 -5.50 -5.17 -5.91
N GLU A 13 -5.45 -6.32 -6.52
CA GLU A 13 -4.47 -7.31 -6.15
C GLU A 13 -3.28 -7.12 -7.05
N VAL A 14 -2.12 -6.96 -6.47
CA VAL A 14 -0.93 -6.71 -7.24
C VAL A 14 0.16 -7.64 -6.76
N ARG A 15 1.27 -7.65 -7.45
CA ARG A 15 2.42 -8.42 -7.02
C ARG A 15 3.56 -7.48 -6.84
N GLY A 16 4.26 -7.66 -5.76
CA GLY A 16 5.36 -6.78 -5.46
C GLY A 16 6.63 -7.55 -5.24
N PHE A 17 7.72 -6.93 -5.61
CA PHE A 17 9.02 -7.49 -5.37
C PHE A 17 9.77 -6.47 -4.55
N GLY A 18 10.47 -6.95 -3.54
CA GLY A 18 11.22 -6.03 -2.73
C GLY A 18 12.10 -6.78 -1.78
N ARG A 19 12.56 -6.08 -0.78
CA ARG A 19 13.41 -6.67 0.20
C ARG A 19 12.59 -7.48 1.12
N GLN A 20 12.61 -8.79 0.92
CA GLN A 20 11.84 -9.68 1.73
C GLN A 20 12.79 -10.47 2.56
N LYS A 21 12.67 -10.38 3.86
CA LYS A 21 13.52 -11.11 4.71
C LYS A 21 13.34 -12.57 4.54
N GLY A 22 14.43 -13.27 4.51
CA GLY A 22 14.36 -14.70 4.38
C GLY A 22 14.04 -15.21 3.02
N ARG A 23 14.00 -14.33 2.08
CA ARG A 23 13.71 -14.78 0.74
C ARG A 23 14.81 -14.45 -0.20
N THR A 24 15.96 -14.66 0.18
CA THR A 24 17.07 -14.38 -0.67
C THR A 24 17.41 -15.60 -1.44
N GLU A 25 17.26 -15.52 -2.69
CA GLU A 25 17.51 -16.67 -3.50
C GLU A 25 18.50 -16.35 -4.55
N ILE A 26 19.70 -16.16 -4.18
CA ILE A 26 20.70 -15.84 -5.13
C ILE A 26 21.55 -16.99 -5.41
N TYR A 27 21.68 -17.34 -6.64
CA TYR A 27 22.49 -18.43 -7.00
C TYR A 27 23.69 -17.93 -7.74
N LYS A 28 24.70 -18.64 -7.70
CA LYS A 28 25.84 -18.27 -8.32
C LYS A 28 25.63 -18.07 -9.71
N GLY A 29 26.33 -17.30 -10.22
CA GLY A 29 26.19 -16.95 -11.56
C GLY A 29 25.09 -16.00 -11.60
N ALA A 30 24.47 -15.86 -12.52
CA ALA A 30 23.47 -14.94 -12.66
C ALA A 30 22.12 -15.46 -12.38
N GLU A 31 22.08 -16.62 -11.82
CA GLU A 31 20.85 -17.15 -11.59
C GLU A 31 20.28 -16.76 -10.34
N TYR A 32 19.15 -16.20 -10.29
CA TYR A 32 18.46 -15.95 -9.06
C TYR A 32 17.00 -15.91 -9.38
N VAL A 33 16.23 -16.18 -8.39
CA VAL A 33 14.81 -16.23 -8.53
C VAL A 33 14.23 -14.97 -7.96
N VAL A 34 13.40 -14.33 -8.71
CA VAL A 34 12.72 -13.15 -8.27
C VAL A 34 11.32 -13.54 -7.90
N ASP A 35 11.01 -13.37 -6.65
CA ASP A 35 9.68 -13.71 -6.17
C ASP A 35 8.81 -12.50 -6.12
N PHE A 36 7.70 -12.57 -6.80
CA PHE A 36 6.72 -11.52 -6.73
C PHE A 36 5.62 -12.01 -5.81
N LEU A 37 5.50 -11.35 -4.69
CA LEU A 37 4.55 -11.76 -3.70
C LEU A 37 3.23 -11.02 -3.87
N PRO A 38 2.13 -11.70 -3.61
CA PRO A 38 0.84 -11.04 -3.74
C PRO A 38 0.69 -9.96 -2.68
N LYS A 39 0.14 -8.85 -3.07
CA LYS A 39 -0.10 -7.74 -2.18
C LYS A 39 -1.39 -7.08 -2.58
N VAL A 40 -1.92 -6.29 -1.68
CA VAL A 40 -3.16 -5.58 -1.95
C VAL A 40 -2.85 -4.09 -2.00
N LYS A 41 -3.32 -3.45 -3.04
CA LYS A 41 -3.15 -2.04 -3.22
C LYS A 41 -4.49 -1.38 -3.03
N ILE A 42 -4.55 -0.38 -2.19
CA ILE A 42 -5.78 0.33 -1.91
C ILE A 42 -5.59 1.79 -2.27
N GLU A 43 -6.52 2.33 -3.02
CA GLU A 43 -6.45 3.71 -3.45
C GLU A 43 -7.73 4.42 -3.10
N THR A 44 -7.62 5.65 -2.63
CA THR A 44 -8.79 6.44 -2.35
C THR A 44 -8.42 7.90 -2.54
N ILE A 45 -9.37 8.69 -2.95
CA ILE A 45 -9.17 10.12 -3.12
C ILE A 45 -10.03 10.82 -2.11
N ILE A 46 -9.41 11.66 -1.29
CA ILE A 46 -10.11 12.27 -0.19
C ILE A 46 -9.75 13.74 -0.11
N ALA A 47 -10.52 14.47 0.63
CA ALA A 47 -10.23 15.88 0.86
C ALA A 47 -8.97 16.03 1.69
N ASP A 48 -8.26 17.12 1.50
CA ASP A 48 -7.02 17.35 2.20
C ASP A 48 -7.15 17.24 3.71
N GLN A 49 -8.21 17.73 4.27
CA GLN A 49 -8.34 17.71 5.70
C GLN A 49 -8.56 16.31 6.27
N LEU A 50 -8.83 15.35 5.42
CA LEU A 50 -9.00 13.99 5.89
C LEU A 50 -7.72 13.18 5.83
N VAL A 51 -6.67 13.74 5.28
CA VAL A 51 -5.44 12.97 5.08
C VAL A 51 -4.82 12.53 6.39
N GLU A 52 -4.64 13.46 7.33
CA GLU A 52 -4.03 13.09 8.59
C GLU A 52 -4.84 12.08 9.38
N PRO A 53 -6.14 12.28 9.54
CA PRO A 53 -6.93 11.26 10.23
C PRO A 53 -6.91 9.92 9.52
N ALA A 54 -6.90 9.94 8.19
CA ALA A 54 -6.88 8.69 7.44
C ALA A 54 -5.55 7.96 7.64
N LEU A 55 -4.44 8.68 7.63
CA LEU A 55 -3.15 8.06 7.86
C LEU A 55 -3.10 7.42 9.23
N GLU A 56 -3.64 8.11 10.21
CA GLU A 56 -3.64 7.59 11.55
C GLU A 56 -4.48 6.33 11.66
N ALA A 57 -5.64 6.34 11.05
CA ALA A 57 -6.52 5.18 11.09
C ALA A 57 -5.91 3.98 10.40
N ILE A 58 -5.26 4.21 9.26
CA ILE A 58 -4.63 3.14 8.52
C ILE A 58 -3.47 2.57 9.32
N GLN A 59 -2.69 3.42 9.93
CA GLN A 59 -1.56 2.97 10.69
C GLN A 59 -1.99 2.09 11.85
N LYS A 60 -3.03 2.51 12.55
CA LYS A 60 -3.51 1.71 13.66
C LYS A 60 -4.04 0.37 13.22
N ALA A 61 -4.73 0.35 12.10
CA ALA A 61 -5.36 -0.88 11.66
C ALA A 61 -4.37 -1.86 11.03
N ALA A 62 -3.32 -1.34 10.44
CA ALA A 62 -2.45 -2.19 9.64
C ALA A 62 -1.15 -2.59 10.29
N VAL A 63 -0.81 -1.96 11.39
CA VAL A 63 0.46 -2.24 12.02
C VAL A 63 0.48 -3.59 12.71
N THR A 64 1.47 -4.39 12.41
CA THR A 64 1.65 -5.66 13.10
C THR A 64 2.93 -5.67 13.90
N GLY A 65 3.72 -4.61 13.79
CA GLY A 65 4.98 -4.56 14.50
C GLY A 65 6.12 -5.19 13.76
N LYS A 66 5.90 -5.59 12.53
CA LYS A 66 6.95 -6.20 11.74
C LYS A 66 7.27 -5.37 10.55
N ILE A 67 8.48 -5.50 10.09
CA ILE A 67 8.90 -4.82 8.89
C ILE A 67 8.13 -5.40 7.73
N GLY A 68 7.64 -4.55 6.88
CA GLY A 68 6.91 -5.02 5.72
C GLY A 68 5.41 -5.01 5.87
N ASP A 69 4.93 -4.38 6.93
CA ASP A 69 3.48 -4.25 7.11
C ASP A 69 2.84 -3.48 5.97
N GLY A 70 3.55 -2.53 5.39
CA GLY A 70 2.97 -1.80 4.28
C GLY A 70 3.50 -0.39 4.21
N LYS A 71 3.01 0.32 3.22
CA LYS A 71 3.38 1.70 2.99
C LYS A 71 2.19 2.48 2.54
N VAL A 72 2.20 3.76 2.81
CA VAL A 72 1.16 4.64 2.34
C VAL A 72 1.83 5.81 1.65
N PHE A 73 1.36 6.13 0.47
CA PHE A 73 1.83 7.30 -0.26
C PHE A 73 0.69 8.27 -0.41
N VAL A 74 0.98 9.54 -0.25
CA VAL A 74 0.00 10.58 -0.43
C VAL A 74 0.42 11.39 -1.64
N LEU A 75 -0.45 11.47 -2.61
CA LEU A 75 -0.15 12.15 -3.86
C LEU A 75 -1.18 13.22 -4.12
N PRO A 76 -0.77 14.32 -4.71
CA PRO A 76 -1.74 15.35 -5.04
C PRO A 76 -2.56 14.93 -6.25
N VAL A 77 -3.81 15.33 -6.24
CA VAL A 77 -4.70 15.10 -7.36
C VAL A 77 -5.08 16.45 -7.91
N ASP A 78 -4.64 16.74 -9.12
CA ASP A 78 -4.92 18.04 -9.71
C ASP A 78 -6.35 18.20 -10.12
N THR A 79 -6.93 17.18 -10.68
CA THR A 79 -8.28 17.28 -11.20
C THR A 79 -8.99 15.94 -11.06
N ALA A 80 -10.22 15.98 -10.65
CA ALA A 80 -11.05 14.79 -10.62
C ALA A 80 -12.37 15.17 -11.28
N LEU A 81 -12.71 14.44 -12.33
CA LEU A 81 -13.94 14.71 -13.05
C LEU A 81 -14.88 13.55 -12.89
N ARG A 82 -16.07 13.86 -12.41
CA ARG A 82 -17.07 12.83 -12.25
C ARG A 82 -17.84 12.68 -13.54
N ILE A 83 -17.98 11.50 -14.00
CA ILE A 83 -18.67 11.25 -15.26
C ILE A 83 -20.07 10.76 -15.05
#